data_30342d92ad7a80a6d003adc3835da7fe
#
_entry.id   30342d92ad7a80a6d003adc3835da7fe
#
_cell.length_a   1.000
_cell.length_b   1.000
_cell.length_c   1.000
_cell.angle_alpha   90.00
_cell.angle_beta   90.00
_cell.angle_gamma   90.00
#
_symmetry.space_group_name_H-M   'P 1'
#
loop_
_entity.id
_entity.type
_entity.pdbx_description
1 polymer ?
#
loop_
_entity_poly.entity_id
_entity_poly.type
_entity_poly.pdbx_seq_one_letter_code
_entity_poly.pdbx_strand_id
1 'polypeptide(L)'
;ARRDIGAVVKATGVIKPRVGAEVRVGSRVSGAVEHLYVQIGDTVRKGQVLAQLDERDFVSRRDEATAALRQAEVNMGYARIERDRRRALLASGFLSPADADATDRAWAMGEQQVAASRAVLAFATTQVGYSRIAAPIGGVVASVSTQEGETVAASFAAPTFLTLIDPARLEVWAYVDETDIGRVRVGQSSTFTVDTYGDHAFEGRVSAVYPKAEIRDNVVNYIAVIRFAAPRDRTLRPEMTTTVRIAHQMRTAALALPSRAVRWQSGRPYVFAQRGGGMERVPITAGIRDESYVEIIAGLREGD
;
A
#
# COMPACT_ATOMS: atom_id res chain seq x y z
N ALA A 1 -34.50 9.88 -30.92
CA ALA A 1 -34.94 9.23 -29.67
C ALA A 1 -34.17 9.80 -28.48
N ARG A 2 -34.76 9.78 -27.28
CA ARG A 2 -34.08 10.18 -26.04
C ARG A 2 -33.29 9.02 -25.47
N ARG A 3 -32.08 9.32 -25.03
CA ARG A 3 -31.16 8.33 -24.42
C ARG A 3 -30.16 9.02 -23.52
N ASP A 4 -29.54 8.24 -22.68
CA ASP A 4 -28.40 8.71 -21.91
C ASP A 4 -27.18 8.79 -22.84
N ILE A 5 -26.49 9.92 -22.82
CA ILE A 5 -25.29 10.18 -23.59
C ILE A 5 -24.21 10.72 -22.67
N GLY A 6 -23.00 10.25 -22.83
CA GLY A 6 -21.88 10.66 -21.97
C GLY A 6 -20.57 10.77 -22.75
N ALA A 7 -19.85 11.84 -22.54
CA ALA A 7 -18.47 11.92 -22.95
C ALA A 7 -17.59 11.17 -21.97
N VAL A 8 -16.71 10.33 -22.48
CA VAL A 8 -15.77 9.55 -21.67
C VAL A 8 -14.34 9.88 -22.08
N VAL A 9 -13.47 9.96 -21.11
CA VAL A 9 -12.02 9.96 -21.32
C VAL A 9 -11.57 8.51 -21.33
N LYS A 10 -10.92 8.09 -22.40
CA LYS A 10 -10.33 6.76 -22.53
C LYS A 10 -8.86 6.81 -22.16
N ALA A 11 -8.41 5.83 -21.41
CA ALA A 11 -7.02 5.71 -21.02
C ALA A 11 -6.62 4.23 -20.93
N THR A 12 -5.39 3.93 -21.19
CA THR A 12 -4.80 2.65 -20.79
C THR A 12 -4.43 2.71 -19.31
N GLY A 13 -4.46 1.58 -18.62
CA GLY A 13 -4.10 1.54 -17.23
C GLY A 13 -3.45 0.22 -16.84
N VAL A 14 -2.98 0.17 -15.61
CA VAL A 14 -2.37 -1.03 -15.02
C VAL A 14 -2.92 -1.19 -13.61
N ILE A 15 -3.19 -2.43 -13.22
CA ILE A 15 -3.57 -2.75 -11.84
C ILE A 15 -2.33 -2.66 -10.96
N LYS A 16 -2.40 -1.90 -9.88
CA LYS A 16 -1.33 -1.75 -8.90
C LYS A 16 -1.82 -2.04 -7.49
N PRO A 17 -0.96 -2.56 -6.60
CA PRO A 17 -1.26 -2.58 -5.18
C PRO A 17 -1.41 -1.15 -4.65
N ARG A 18 -2.39 -0.94 -3.76
CA ARG A 18 -2.50 0.34 -3.03
C ARG A 18 -1.28 0.54 -2.15
N VAL A 19 -0.99 1.77 -1.80
CA VAL A 19 0.06 2.09 -0.83
C VAL A 19 -0.14 1.28 0.46
N GLY A 20 0.91 0.54 0.86
CA GLY A 20 0.88 -0.37 2.00
C GLY A 20 0.18 -1.72 1.76
N ALA A 21 -0.25 -2.02 0.53
CA ALA A 21 -0.75 -3.33 0.13
C ALA A 21 0.33 -4.23 -0.47
N GLU A 22 1.47 -3.66 -0.81
CA GLU A 22 2.70 -4.38 -1.18
C GLU A 22 3.77 -4.03 -0.17
N VAL A 23 4.41 -5.04 0.42
CA VAL A 23 5.49 -4.86 1.40
C VAL A 23 6.63 -5.80 1.08
N ARG A 24 7.81 -5.23 0.92
CA ARG A 24 9.06 -5.97 0.84
C ARG A 24 9.53 -6.28 2.24
N VAL A 25 9.62 -7.56 2.57
CA VAL A 25 10.05 -8.03 3.88
C VAL A 25 11.55 -8.32 3.80
N GLY A 26 12.32 -7.68 4.67
CA GLY A 26 13.77 -7.87 4.76
C GLY A 26 14.19 -8.30 6.16
N SER A 27 15.47 -8.67 6.34
CA SER A 27 16.05 -8.93 7.64
C SER A 27 16.59 -7.65 8.28
N ARG A 28 16.48 -7.59 9.60
CA ARG A 28 17.08 -6.53 10.43
C ARG A 28 18.43 -6.91 11.00
N VAL A 29 18.78 -8.21 10.92
CA VAL A 29 20.05 -8.78 11.43
C VAL A 29 20.67 -9.65 10.35
N SER A 30 21.98 -9.76 10.36
CA SER A 30 22.72 -10.65 9.47
C SER A 30 22.74 -12.07 10.03
N GLY A 31 22.72 -13.08 9.17
CA GLY A 31 22.79 -14.49 9.55
C GLY A 31 22.50 -15.40 8.38
N ALA A 32 22.75 -16.71 8.55
CA ALA A 32 22.34 -17.72 7.59
C ALA A 32 20.83 -18.01 7.74
N VAL A 33 20.15 -18.22 6.62
CA VAL A 33 18.74 -18.65 6.62
C VAL A 33 18.70 -20.12 7.01
N GLU A 34 18.16 -20.41 8.18
CA GLU A 34 18.02 -21.79 8.68
C GLU A 34 16.78 -22.45 8.07
N HIS A 35 15.64 -21.74 8.09
CA HIS A 35 14.37 -22.22 7.54
C HIS A 35 13.60 -21.14 6.81
N LEU A 36 12.96 -21.54 5.71
CA LEU A 36 12.00 -20.74 4.96
C LEU A 36 10.63 -21.45 4.97
N TYR A 37 9.67 -20.92 5.72
CA TYR A 37 8.37 -21.58 5.97
C TYR A 37 7.30 -21.31 4.91
N VAL A 38 7.62 -20.55 3.87
CA VAL A 38 6.64 -20.12 2.85
C VAL A 38 7.23 -20.23 1.45
N GLN A 39 6.33 -20.43 0.47
CA GLN A 39 6.63 -20.47 -0.95
C GLN A 39 5.84 -19.39 -1.69
N ILE A 40 6.23 -19.12 -2.94
CA ILE A 40 5.51 -18.21 -3.82
C ILE A 40 4.08 -18.73 -4.03
N GLY A 41 3.09 -17.87 -3.81
CA GLY A 41 1.67 -18.19 -3.88
C GLY A 41 1.00 -18.51 -2.54
N ASP A 42 1.77 -18.73 -1.48
CA ASP A 42 1.20 -19.00 -0.16
C ASP A 42 0.46 -17.80 0.42
N THR A 43 -0.67 -18.07 1.06
CA THR A 43 -1.41 -17.07 1.81
C THR A 43 -0.93 -17.02 3.26
N VAL A 44 -0.54 -15.84 3.72
CA VAL A 44 0.00 -15.60 5.05
C VAL A 44 -0.83 -14.61 5.85
N ARG A 45 -0.81 -14.75 7.18
CA ARG A 45 -1.46 -13.82 8.12
C ARG A 45 -0.43 -12.86 8.68
N LYS A 46 -0.88 -11.66 9.05
CA LYS A 46 -0.02 -10.71 9.79
C LYS A 46 0.53 -11.37 11.06
N GLY A 47 1.84 -11.25 11.28
CA GLY A 47 2.57 -11.84 12.40
C GLY A 47 3.00 -13.30 12.21
N GLN A 48 2.60 -13.97 11.12
CA GLN A 48 3.06 -15.32 10.80
C GLN A 48 4.56 -15.30 10.51
N VAL A 49 5.31 -16.27 11.07
CA VAL A 49 6.74 -16.43 10.78
C VAL A 49 6.90 -16.93 9.35
N LEU A 50 7.73 -16.24 8.60
CA LEU A 50 8.00 -16.50 7.18
C LEU A 50 9.34 -17.21 6.98
N ALA A 51 10.34 -16.79 7.76
CA ALA A 51 11.68 -17.38 7.73
C ALA A 51 12.33 -17.25 9.11
N GLN A 52 13.31 -18.11 9.36
CA GLN A 52 14.14 -18.08 10.55
C GLN A 52 15.61 -18.06 10.15
N LEU A 53 16.34 -17.14 10.74
CA LEU A 53 17.81 -17.12 10.68
C LEU A 53 18.39 -17.99 11.78
N ASP A 54 19.60 -18.48 11.59
CA ASP A 54 20.38 -19.11 12.64
C ASP A 54 20.47 -18.19 13.86
N GLU A 55 19.84 -18.63 14.95
CA GLU A 55 19.73 -17.84 16.19
C GLU A 55 20.75 -18.16 17.26
N ARG A 56 21.66 -19.14 17.00
CA ARG A 56 22.61 -19.65 18.03
C ARG A 56 23.45 -18.54 18.65
N ASP A 57 24.00 -17.65 17.86
CA ASP A 57 24.82 -16.55 18.35
C ASP A 57 23.98 -15.51 19.14
N PHE A 58 22.77 -15.22 18.68
CA PHE A 58 21.87 -14.29 19.38
C PHE A 58 21.39 -14.87 20.72
N VAL A 59 21.07 -16.16 20.74
CA VAL A 59 20.69 -16.90 21.97
C VAL A 59 21.85 -16.89 22.97
N SER A 60 23.09 -17.19 22.52
CA SER A 60 24.27 -17.18 23.37
C SER A 60 24.50 -15.81 24.01
N ARG A 61 24.38 -14.73 23.26
CA ARG A 61 24.51 -13.36 23.80
C ARG A 61 23.38 -13.00 24.78
N ARG A 62 22.16 -13.46 24.53
CA ARG A 62 21.05 -13.27 25.49
C ARG A 62 21.31 -14.01 26.79
N ASP A 63 21.82 -15.24 26.71
CA ASP A 63 22.09 -16.07 27.89
C ASP A 63 23.26 -15.49 28.71
N GLU A 64 24.31 -14.95 28.07
CA GLU A 64 25.39 -14.19 28.69
C GLU A 64 24.83 -12.96 29.43
N ALA A 65 23.98 -12.16 28.74
CA ALA A 65 23.36 -10.98 29.36
C ALA A 65 22.44 -11.37 30.54
N THR A 66 21.78 -12.52 30.45
CA THR A 66 20.95 -13.06 31.53
C THR A 66 21.80 -13.41 32.73
N ALA A 67 22.96 -14.05 32.54
CA ALA A 67 23.90 -14.37 33.63
C ALA A 67 24.46 -13.10 34.27
N ALA A 68 24.82 -12.08 33.44
CA ALA A 68 25.32 -10.80 33.94
C ALA A 68 24.25 -10.06 34.77
N LEU A 69 22.97 -10.10 34.37
CA LEU A 69 21.88 -9.52 35.15
C LEU A 69 21.73 -10.24 36.50
N ARG A 70 21.72 -11.58 36.54
CA ARG A 70 21.64 -12.35 37.76
C ARG A 70 22.78 -12.01 38.71
N GLN A 71 24.00 -11.89 38.20
CA GLN A 71 25.15 -11.50 38.99
C GLN A 71 24.97 -10.08 39.61
N ALA A 72 24.49 -9.12 38.84
CA ALA A 72 24.22 -7.78 39.35
C ALA A 72 23.11 -7.77 40.40
N GLU A 73 22.05 -8.55 40.24
CA GLU A 73 20.96 -8.69 41.21
C GLU A 73 21.43 -9.31 42.54
N VAL A 74 22.29 -10.34 42.49
CA VAL A 74 22.91 -10.94 43.69
C VAL A 74 23.78 -9.90 44.40
N ASN A 75 24.63 -9.18 43.70
CA ASN A 75 25.49 -8.15 44.28
C ASN A 75 24.68 -7.01 44.92
N MET A 76 23.62 -6.53 44.23
CA MET A 76 22.71 -5.53 44.81
C MET A 76 21.99 -6.07 46.04
N GLY A 77 21.55 -7.34 46.04
CA GLY A 77 20.92 -8.00 47.20
C GLY A 77 21.85 -8.02 48.39
N TYR A 78 23.11 -8.35 48.19
CA TYR A 78 24.13 -8.31 49.25
C TYR A 78 24.35 -6.88 49.77
N ALA A 79 24.51 -5.91 48.87
CA ALA A 79 24.68 -4.51 49.26
C ALA A 79 23.47 -3.98 50.05
N ARG A 80 22.26 -4.40 49.68
CA ARG A 80 21.03 -4.07 50.45
C ARG A 80 21.07 -4.62 51.88
N ILE A 81 21.41 -5.90 52.06
CA ILE A 81 21.48 -6.52 53.37
C ILE A 81 22.52 -5.80 54.23
N GLU A 82 23.69 -5.49 53.69
CA GLU A 82 24.75 -4.78 54.42
C GLU A 82 24.31 -3.36 54.77
N ARG A 83 23.66 -2.64 53.87
CA ARG A 83 23.09 -1.31 54.14
C ARG A 83 22.09 -1.36 55.29
N ASP A 84 21.15 -2.31 55.28
CA ASP A 84 20.09 -2.40 56.28
C ASP A 84 20.69 -2.75 57.65
N ARG A 85 21.72 -3.61 57.69
CA ARG A 85 22.48 -3.92 58.90
C ARG A 85 23.21 -2.68 59.45
N ARG A 86 23.90 -1.92 58.59
CA ARG A 86 24.64 -0.71 58.99
C ARG A 86 23.71 0.41 59.47
N ARG A 87 22.56 0.57 58.88
CA ARG A 87 21.55 1.54 59.31
C ARG A 87 20.98 1.18 60.72
N ALA A 88 20.79 -0.09 61.03
CA ALA A 88 20.39 -0.51 62.34
C ALA A 88 21.46 -0.19 63.39
N LEU A 89 22.76 -0.40 63.11
CA LEU A 89 23.87 -0.05 63.97
C LEU A 89 24.00 1.47 64.16
N LEU A 90 23.80 2.27 63.15
CA LEU A 90 23.76 3.72 63.23
C LEU A 90 22.63 4.19 64.16
N ALA A 91 21.45 3.63 64.06
CA ALA A 91 20.29 3.94 64.91
C ALA A 91 20.55 3.60 66.36
N SER A 92 21.40 2.61 66.63
CA SER A 92 21.81 2.21 67.97
C SER A 92 23.02 2.99 68.48
N GLY A 93 23.59 3.93 67.73
CA GLY A 93 24.74 4.73 68.13
C GLY A 93 26.10 4.03 68.02
N PHE A 94 26.17 2.83 67.39
CA PHE A 94 27.41 2.04 67.29
C PHE A 94 28.15 2.24 65.95
N LEU A 95 27.68 3.16 65.08
CA LEU A 95 28.29 3.42 63.78
C LEU A 95 28.32 4.92 63.47
N SER A 96 29.31 5.39 62.70
CA SER A 96 29.36 6.78 62.23
C SER A 96 28.42 7.02 61.04
N PRO A 97 27.86 8.23 60.90
CA PRO A 97 27.06 8.57 59.70
C PRO A 97 27.82 8.33 58.39
N ALA A 98 29.11 8.62 58.33
CA ALA A 98 29.94 8.45 57.15
C ALA A 98 30.05 6.99 56.69
N ASP A 99 30.08 6.03 57.62
CA ASP A 99 30.10 4.59 57.31
C ASP A 99 28.76 4.10 56.80
N ALA A 100 27.65 4.64 57.32
CA ALA A 100 26.30 4.35 56.80
C ALA A 100 26.14 4.89 55.40
N ASP A 101 26.58 6.11 55.10
CA ASP A 101 26.54 6.74 53.79
C ASP A 101 27.31 5.95 52.71
N ALA A 102 28.42 5.30 53.14
CA ALA A 102 29.22 4.44 52.23
C ALA A 102 28.40 3.23 51.74
N THR A 103 27.60 2.60 52.61
CA THR A 103 26.75 1.45 52.26
C THR A 103 25.51 1.89 51.47
N ASP A 104 24.95 3.07 51.75
CA ASP A 104 23.87 3.64 50.95
C ASP A 104 24.33 3.90 49.52
N ARG A 105 25.54 4.44 49.32
CA ARG A 105 26.13 4.62 47.98
C ARG A 105 26.36 3.28 47.29
N ALA A 106 26.90 2.27 48.01
CA ALA A 106 27.15 0.95 47.41
C ALA A 106 25.85 0.28 46.94
N TRP A 107 24.78 0.40 47.71
CA TRP A 107 23.47 -0.09 47.32
C TRP A 107 22.93 0.68 46.09
N ALA A 108 23.00 2.02 46.07
CA ALA A 108 22.58 2.83 44.95
C ALA A 108 23.35 2.51 43.66
N MET A 109 24.67 2.24 43.78
CA MET A 109 25.47 1.77 42.62
C MET A 109 25.00 0.40 42.13
N GLY A 110 24.64 -0.53 43.07
CA GLY A 110 24.09 -1.83 42.74
C GLY A 110 22.78 -1.72 41.95
N GLU A 111 21.89 -0.80 42.36
CA GLU A 111 20.64 -0.53 41.62
C GLU A 111 20.90 -0.06 40.18
N GLN A 112 21.86 0.85 39.99
CA GLN A 112 22.23 1.31 38.66
C GLN A 112 22.85 0.19 37.80
N GLN A 113 23.66 -0.68 38.43
CA GLN A 113 24.24 -1.83 37.73
C GLN A 113 23.17 -2.83 37.25
N VAL A 114 22.17 -3.12 38.12
CA VAL A 114 21.02 -3.96 37.74
C VAL A 114 20.23 -3.32 36.57
N ALA A 115 19.98 -2.01 36.65
CA ALA A 115 19.29 -1.29 35.57
C ALA A 115 20.06 -1.38 34.24
N ALA A 116 21.38 -1.19 34.27
CA ALA A 116 22.24 -1.31 33.11
C ALA A 116 22.23 -2.73 32.51
N SER A 117 22.42 -3.77 33.38
CA SER A 117 22.41 -5.18 32.93
C SER A 117 21.04 -5.59 32.37
N ARG A 118 19.94 -5.06 32.92
CA ARG A 118 18.58 -5.28 32.41
C ARG A 118 18.39 -4.68 31.02
N ALA A 119 18.95 -3.50 30.76
CA ALA A 119 18.90 -2.88 29.44
C ALA A 119 19.68 -3.69 28.40
N VAL A 120 20.85 -4.22 28.77
CA VAL A 120 21.66 -5.11 27.91
C VAL A 120 20.88 -6.39 27.56
N LEU A 121 20.24 -7.03 28.56
CA LEU A 121 19.42 -8.21 28.33
C LEU A 121 18.22 -7.91 27.42
N ALA A 122 17.57 -6.77 27.61
CA ALA A 122 16.43 -6.36 26.75
C ALA A 122 16.89 -6.19 25.28
N PHE A 123 18.05 -5.58 25.07
CA PHE A 123 18.64 -5.46 23.72
C PHE A 123 18.94 -6.84 23.12
N ALA A 124 19.64 -7.72 23.84
CA ALA A 124 19.97 -9.07 23.35
C ALA A 124 18.70 -9.89 23.05
N THR A 125 17.67 -9.79 23.87
CA THR A 125 16.36 -10.44 23.65
C THR A 125 15.69 -9.92 22.38
N THR A 126 15.78 -8.62 22.11
CA THR A 126 15.26 -8.00 20.88
C THR A 126 15.99 -8.53 19.66
N GLN A 127 17.31 -8.72 19.72
CA GLN A 127 18.11 -9.28 18.63
C GLN A 127 17.69 -10.73 18.30
N VAL A 128 17.42 -11.56 19.31
CA VAL A 128 16.83 -12.91 19.11
C VAL A 128 15.47 -12.80 18.42
N GLY A 129 14.65 -11.80 18.78
CA GLY A 129 13.36 -11.59 18.10
C GLY A 129 13.51 -11.23 16.61
N TYR A 130 14.59 -10.57 16.23
CA TYR A 130 14.86 -10.21 14.83
C TYR A 130 15.37 -11.37 13.98
N SER A 131 15.81 -12.49 14.57
CA SER A 131 16.15 -13.71 13.82
C SER A 131 14.91 -14.36 13.20
N ARG A 132 13.72 -14.08 13.73
CA ARG A 132 12.44 -14.57 13.22
C ARG A 132 11.78 -13.51 12.36
N ILE A 133 11.72 -13.75 11.05
CA ILE A 133 11.15 -12.82 10.08
C ILE A 133 9.66 -13.10 9.96
N ALA A 134 8.84 -12.15 10.41
CA ALA A 134 7.39 -12.28 10.43
C ALA A 134 6.72 -11.35 9.41
N ALA A 135 5.53 -11.75 8.94
CA ALA A 135 4.72 -11.00 8.00
C ALA A 135 4.19 -9.68 8.62
N PRO A 136 4.52 -8.51 8.05
CA PRO A 136 4.01 -7.22 8.54
C PRO A 136 2.54 -6.99 8.17
N ILE A 137 2.07 -7.63 7.09
CA ILE A 137 0.68 -7.61 6.62
C ILE A 137 0.20 -9.02 6.35
N GLY A 138 -1.12 -9.23 6.29
CA GLY A 138 -1.70 -10.43 5.67
C GLY A 138 -1.73 -10.27 4.16
N GLY A 139 -1.61 -11.37 3.42
CA GLY A 139 -1.62 -11.35 1.97
C GLY A 139 -1.07 -12.62 1.35
N VAL A 140 -0.60 -12.51 0.12
CA VAL A 140 -0.01 -13.62 -0.64
C VAL A 140 1.46 -13.31 -0.91
N VAL A 141 2.31 -14.34 -0.84
CA VAL A 141 3.73 -14.26 -1.19
C VAL A 141 3.86 -14.11 -2.71
N ALA A 142 4.29 -12.93 -3.15
CA ALA A 142 4.43 -12.62 -4.58
C ALA A 142 5.79 -13.03 -5.14
N SER A 143 6.84 -12.89 -4.35
CA SER A 143 8.19 -13.31 -4.72
C SER A 143 8.99 -13.71 -3.49
N VAL A 144 9.94 -14.62 -3.69
CA VAL A 144 10.95 -15.03 -2.70
C VAL A 144 12.30 -14.81 -3.35
N SER A 145 13.18 -14.06 -2.69
CA SER A 145 14.50 -13.69 -3.24
C SER A 145 15.65 -14.35 -2.50
N THR A 146 15.37 -15.19 -1.51
CA THR A 146 16.38 -15.81 -0.64
C THR A 146 16.06 -17.30 -0.46
N GLN A 147 17.07 -18.13 -0.30
CA GLN A 147 16.92 -19.59 -0.12
C GLN A 147 17.46 -20.04 1.23
N GLU A 148 17.04 -21.23 1.68
CA GLU A 148 17.62 -21.89 2.85
C GLU A 148 19.12 -22.13 2.66
N GLY A 149 19.92 -21.92 3.69
CA GLY A 149 21.38 -22.01 3.66
C GLY A 149 22.07 -20.74 3.14
N GLU A 150 21.37 -19.79 2.57
CA GLU A 150 21.96 -18.54 2.11
C GLU A 150 22.28 -17.61 3.29
N THR A 151 23.43 -16.94 3.24
CA THR A 151 23.80 -15.93 4.23
C THR A 151 23.36 -14.56 3.78
N VAL A 152 22.55 -13.90 4.60
CA VAL A 152 22.08 -12.54 4.38
C VAL A 152 22.83 -11.55 5.26
N ALA A 153 23.23 -10.43 4.68
CA ALA A 153 23.91 -9.35 5.38
C ALA A 153 22.95 -8.16 5.51
N ALA A 154 22.56 -7.80 6.72
CA ALA A 154 21.80 -6.59 7.03
C ALA A 154 22.76 -5.38 7.06
N SER A 155 23.34 -5.04 5.91
CA SER A 155 24.23 -3.89 5.75
C SER A 155 23.48 -2.72 5.07
N PHE A 156 24.18 -1.85 4.32
CA PHE A 156 23.64 -0.61 3.73
C PHE A 156 22.37 -0.75 2.86
N ALA A 157 22.08 -1.92 2.33
CA ALA A 157 20.79 -2.23 1.69
C ALA A 157 20.21 -3.48 2.35
N ALA A 158 19.14 -3.35 3.09
CA ALA A 158 18.45 -4.50 3.65
C ALA A 158 17.99 -5.42 2.52
N PRO A 159 18.51 -6.67 2.43
CA PRO A 159 18.12 -7.58 1.37
C PRO A 159 16.62 -7.89 1.51
N THR A 160 15.90 -7.83 0.39
CA THR A 160 14.51 -8.26 0.35
C THR A 160 14.47 -9.78 0.41
N PHE A 161 13.89 -10.36 1.44
CA PHE A 161 13.65 -11.80 1.55
C PHE A 161 12.52 -12.26 0.65
N LEU A 162 11.43 -11.54 0.72
CA LEU A 162 10.22 -11.82 -0.04
C LEU A 162 9.34 -10.58 -0.15
N THR A 163 8.43 -10.60 -1.10
CA THR A 163 7.41 -9.55 -1.27
C THR A 163 6.04 -10.12 -0.95
N LEU A 164 5.30 -9.45 -0.09
CA LEU A 164 3.90 -9.75 0.23
C LEU A 164 2.99 -8.76 -0.49
N ILE A 165 1.89 -9.26 -1.05
CA ILE A 165 0.85 -8.44 -1.67
C ILE A 165 -0.50 -8.79 -1.05
N ASP A 166 -1.28 -7.78 -0.68
CA ASP A 166 -2.68 -7.92 -0.30
C ASP A 166 -3.57 -7.80 -1.54
N PRO A 167 -4.11 -8.92 -2.07
CA PRO A 167 -4.90 -8.92 -3.30
C PRO A 167 -6.27 -8.24 -3.15
N ALA A 168 -6.72 -7.98 -1.93
CA ALA A 168 -7.97 -7.25 -1.68
C ALA A 168 -7.79 -5.72 -1.80
N ARG A 169 -6.56 -5.23 -1.81
CA ARG A 169 -6.24 -3.80 -1.81
C ARG A 169 -5.51 -3.38 -3.07
N LEU A 170 -6.20 -3.57 -4.21
CA LEU A 170 -5.71 -3.14 -5.52
C LEU A 170 -6.38 -1.83 -5.95
N GLU A 171 -5.75 -1.14 -6.91
CA GLU A 171 -6.28 0.04 -7.60
C GLU A 171 -5.81 0.03 -9.06
N VAL A 172 -6.46 0.80 -9.92
CA VAL A 172 -6.03 0.96 -11.31
C VAL A 172 -5.37 2.33 -11.46
N TRP A 173 -4.18 2.34 -12.02
CA TRP A 173 -3.50 3.55 -12.46
C TRP A 173 -3.80 3.74 -13.94
N ALA A 174 -4.68 4.69 -14.25
CA ALA A 174 -5.04 5.07 -15.60
C ALA A 174 -4.10 6.16 -16.09
N TYR A 175 -3.42 5.92 -17.21
CA TYR A 175 -2.52 6.87 -17.85
C TYR A 175 -3.33 7.74 -18.80
N VAL A 176 -3.67 8.93 -18.36
CA VAL A 176 -4.48 9.89 -19.10
C VAL A 176 -3.56 10.87 -19.81
N ASP A 177 -3.79 11.05 -21.11
CA ASP A 177 -3.06 12.01 -21.92
C ASP A 177 -3.20 13.45 -21.40
N GLU A 178 -2.18 14.28 -21.60
CA GLU A 178 -2.15 15.69 -21.20
C GLU A 178 -3.33 16.48 -21.77
N THR A 179 -3.79 16.16 -22.98
CA THR A 179 -4.92 16.83 -23.64
C THR A 179 -6.26 16.57 -22.96
N ASP A 180 -6.39 15.43 -22.25
CA ASP A 180 -7.63 15.00 -21.62
C ASP A 180 -7.66 15.15 -20.11
N ILE A 181 -6.50 15.27 -19.44
CA ILE A 181 -6.43 15.34 -17.96
C ILE A 181 -7.21 16.51 -17.38
N GLY A 182 -7.31 17.61 -18.14
CA GLY A 182 -8.12 18.78 -17.77
C GLY A 182 -9.61 18.47 -17.52
N ARG A 183 -10.11 17.34 -18.03
CA ARG A 183 -11.49 16.86 -17.89
C ARG A 183 -11.68 15.86 -16.76
N VAL A 184 -10.60 15.31 -16.22
CA VAL A 184 -10.64 14.29 -15.16
C VAL A 184 -10.68 14.96 -13.79
N ARG A 185 -11.59 14.52 -12.93
CA ARG A 185 -11.78 15.02 -11.55
C ARG A 185 -11.97 13.86 -10.58
N VAL A 186 -11.52 14.05 -9.35
CA VAL A 186 -11.80 13.13 -8.25
C VAL A 186 -13.32 13.00 -8.05
N GLY A 187 -13.77 11.76 -7.82
CA GLY A 187 -15.18 11.43 -7.62
C GLY A 187 -15.90 10.97 -8.88
N GLN A 188 -15.36 11.16 -10.08
CA GLN A 188 -15.97 10.70 -11.32
C GLN A 188 -16.10 9.17 -11.34
N SER A 189 -17.23 8.69 -11.86
CA SER A 189 -17.44 7.26 -12.12
C SER A 189 -16.54 6.82 -13.27
N SER A 190 -16.03 5.61 -13.15
CA SER A 190 -15.18 5.01 -14.17
C SER A 190 -15.50 3.53 -14.31
N THR A 191 -15.26 3.00 -15.48
CA THR A 191 -15.29 1.56 -15.74
C THR A 191 -13.96 1.15 -16.34
N PHE A 192 -13.54 -0.07 -16.06
CA PHE A 192 -12.35 -0.62 -16.71
C PHE A 192 -12.58 -2.09 -17.08
N THR A 193 -11.95 -2.50 -18.14
CA THR A 193 -11.88 -3.89 -18.60
C THR A 193 -10.46 -4.39 -18.50
N VAL A 194 -10.30 -5.70 -18.32
CA VAL A 194 -9.00 -6.39 -18.30
C VAL A 194 -9.05 -7.42 -19.43
N ASP A 195 -8.04 -7.47 -20.26
CA ASP A 195 -8.02 -8.34 -21.46
C ASP A 195 -8.27 -9.81 -21.12
N THR A 196 -7.81 -10.27 -19.93
CA THR A 196 -8.04 -11.63 -19.44
C THR A 196 -9.53 -11.99 -19.29
N TYR A 197 -10.40 -10.99 -19.06
CA TYR A 197 -11.84 -11.20 -18.82
C TYR A 197 -12.72 -10.62 -19.93
N GLY A 198 -12.12 -10.30 -21.10
CA GLY A 198 -12.82 -9.79 -22.28
C GLY A 198 -13.62 -8.51 -21.99
N ASP A 199 -14.88 -8.50 -22.43
CA ASP A 199 -15.76 -7.32 -22.30
C ASP A 199 -16.33 -7.08 -20.90
N HIS A 200 -15.91 -7.88 -19.89
CA HIS A 200 -16.40 -7.66 -18.53
C HIS A 200 -15.91 -6.35 -17.96
N ALA A 201 -16.82 -5.41 -17.74
CA ALA A 201 -16.53 -4.12 -17.16
C ALA A 201 -16.59 -4.17 -15.61
N PHE A 202 -15.53 -3.72 -14.99
CA PHE A 202 -15.46 -3.48 -13.55
C PHE A 202 -15.77 -2.02 -13.27
N GLU A 203 -16.60 -1.77 -12.26
CA GLU A 203 -16.93 -0.42 -11.83
C GLU A 203 -15.90 0.12 -10.85
N GLY A 204 -15.56 1.39 -10.99
CA GLY A 204 -14.65 2.10 -10.12
C GLY A 204 -14.96 3.59 -10.05
N ARG A 205 -14.16 4.29 -9.25
CA ARG A 205 -14.26 5.73 -9.09
C ARG A 205 -12.89 6.36 -9.01
N VAL A 206 -12.71 7.50 -9.67
CA VAL A 206 -11.48 8.29 -9.56
C VAL A 206 -11.31 8.76 -8.11
N SER A 207 -10.25 8.30 -7.47
CA SER A 207 -9.93 8.61 -6.05
C SER A 207 -8.86 9.69 -5.92
N ALA A 208 -7.97 9.79 -6.89
CA ALA A 208 -6.91 10.80 -6.94
C ALA A 208 -6.47 11.04 -8.38
N VAL A 209 -5.90 12.20 -8.64
CA VAL A 209 -5.15 12.52 -9.86
C VAL A 209 -3.77 12.96 -9.40
N TYR A 210 -2.72 12.30 -9.88
CA TYR A 210 -1.37 12.64 -9.47
C TYR A 210 -0.92 13.96 -10.12
N PRO A 211 -0.30 14.86 -9.35
CA PRO A 211 0.10 16.17 -9.84
C PRO A 211 1.30 16.14 -10.77
N LYS A 212 2.08 15.04 -10.73
CA LYS A 212 3.28 14.86 -11.54
C LYS A 212 2.98 13.96 -12.73
N ALA A 213 3.33 14.41 -13.92
CA ALA A 213 3.25 13.60 -15.13
C ALA A 213 4.32 12.50 -15.14
N GLU A 214 4.02 11.41 -15.82
CA GLU A 214 4.96 10.37 -16.23
C GLU A 214 5.12 10.38 -17.75
N ILE A 215 6.37 10.34 -18.21
CA ILE A 215 6.66 10.22 -19.64
C ILE A 215 6.82 8.73 -19.95
N ARG A 216 5.90 8.20 -20.76
CA ARG A 216 5.92 6.82 -21.26
C ARG A 216 5.89 6.85 -22.79
N ASP A 217 6.78 6.11 -23.40
CA ASP A 217 6.86 6.04 -24.87
C ASP A 217 6.88 7.42 -25.55
N ASN A 218 7.58 8.37 -24.93
CA ASN A 218 7.68 9.77 -25.37
C ASN A 218 6.36 10.56 -25.34
N VAL A 219 5.34 10.07 -24.61
CA VAL A 219 4.05 10.72 -24.38
C VAL A 219 3.91 11.14 -22.92
N VAL A 220 3.45 12.38 -22.71
CA VAL A 220 3.19 12.91 -21.37
C VAL A 220 1.84 12.41 -20.88
N ASN A 221 1.85 11.64 -19.79
CA ASN A 221 0.65 11.07 -19.18
C ASN A 221 0.53 11.50 -17.74
N TYR A 222 -0.68 11.74 -17.28
CA TYR A 222 -1.01 11.94 -15.87
C TYR A 222 -1.72 10.71 -15.33
N ILE A 223 -1.42 10.33 -14.09
CA ILE A 223 -2.02 9.15 -13.47
C ILE A 223 -3.31 9.55 -12.77
N ALA A 224 -4.43 8.99 -13.24
CA ALA A 224 -5.69 8.98 -12.51
C ALA A 224 -5.83 7.64 -11.77
N VAL A 225 -5.92 7.71 -10.44
CA VAL A 225 -6.05 6.53 -9.58
C VAL A 225 -7.52 6.16 -9.44
N ILE A 226 -7.89 4.94 -9.81
CA ILE A 226 -9.24 4.44 -9.75
C ILE A 226 -9.33 3.38 -8.65
N ARG A 227 -10.19 3.62 -7.68
CA ARG A 227 -10.55 2.64 -6.66
C ARG A 227 -11.77 1.84 -7.08
N PHE A 228 -11.71 0.56 -6.84
CA PHE A 228 -12.80 -0.38 -7.11
C PHE A 228 -12.95 -1.36 -5.95
N ALA A 229 -14.09 -2.04 -5.88
CA ALA A 229 -14.31 -3.14 -4.95
C ALA A 229 -13.67 -4.41 -5.53
N ALA A 230 -12.94 -5.16 -4.71
CA ALA A 230 -12.37 -6.42 -5.14
C ALA A 230 -13.48 -7.38 -5.60
N PRO A 231 -13.45 -7.91 -6.84
CA PRO A 231 -14.44 -8.84 -7.32
C PRO A 231 -14.34 -10.17 -6.56
N ARG A 232 -15.48 -10.83 -6.31
CA ARG A 232 -15.51 -12.10 -5.57
C ARG A 232 -15.32 -13.33 -6.46
N ASP A 233 -15.64 -13.18 -7.72
CA ASP A 233 -15.70 -14.25 -8.73
C ASP A 233 -14.48 -14.26 -9.68
N ARG A 234 -13.63 -13.27 -9.59
CA ARG A 234 -12.47 -13.09 -10.48
C ARG A 234 -11.25 -12.61 -9.73
N THR A 235 -10.11 -13.16 -10.09
CA THR A 235 -8.83 -12.78 -9.48
C THR A 235 -8.13 -11.72 -10.32
N LEU A 236 -8.11 -10.49 -9.86
CA LEU A 236 -7.28 -9.45 -10.43
C LEU A 236 -5.87 -9.53 -9.83
N ARG A 237 -4.86 -9.38 -10.68
CA ARG A 237 -3.45 -9.44 -10.27
C ARG A 237 -2.76 -8.11 -10.58
N PRO A 238 -1.78 -7.71 -9.76
CA PRO A 238 -0.91 -6.60 -10.11
C PRO A 238 -0.30 -6.77 -11.52
N GLU A 239 0.00 -5.66 -12.16
CA GLU A 239 0.56 -5.53 -13.51
C GLU A 239 -0.39 -5.99 -14.64
N MET A 240 -1.63 -6.40 -14.38
CA MET A 240 -2.60 -6.61 -15.45
C MET A 240 -2.93 -5.29 -16.14
N THR A 241 -2.88 -5.30 -17.46
CA THR A 241 -3.25 -4.15 -18.32
C THR A 241 -4.75 -3.97 -18.34
N THR A 242 -5.20 -2.73 -18.35
CA THR A 242 -6.62 -2.37 -18.34
C THR A 242 -6.92 -1.30 -19.37
N THR A 243 -8.12 -1.37 -19.94
CA THR A 243 -8.70 -0.25 -20.70
C THR A 243 -9.71 0.46 -19.80
N VAL A 244 -9.45 1.73 -19.53
CA VAL A 244 -10.20 2.56 -18.60
C VAL A 244 -11.07 3.55 -19.35
N ARG A 245 -12.30 3.76 -18.87
CA ARG A 245 -13.24 4.79 -19.34
C ARG A 245 -13.71 5.61 -18.15
N ILE A 246 -13.37 6.89 -18.12
CA ILE A 246 -13.74 7.83 -17.06
C ILE A 246 -14.86 8.71 -17.57
N ALA A 247 -16.02 8.71 -16.89
CA ALA A 247 -17.15 9.53 -17.25
C ALA A 247 -16.85 11.01 -16.97
N HIS A 248 -16.86 11.84 -18.02
CA HIS A 248 -16.58 13.27 -17.91
C HIS A 248 -17.85 14.12 -17.85
N GLN A 249 -18.78 13.85 -18.76
CA GLN A 249 -20.09 14.49 -18.80
C GLN A 249 -21.14 13.43 -19.04
N MET A 250 -22.22 13.44 -18.31
CA MET A 250 -23.39 12.59 -18.55
C MET A 250 -24.63 13.46 -18.61
N ARG A 251 -25.46 13.22 -19.62
CA ARG A 251 -26.82 13.75 -19.71
C ARG A 251 -27.81 12.61 -19.87
N THR A 252 -28.74 12.55 -18.95
CA THR A 252 -29.83 11.57 -19.00
C THR A 252 -30.95 12.09 -19.90
N ALA A 253 -31.59 11.16 -20.62
CA ALA A 253 -32.72 11.44 -21.50
C ALA A 253 -32.48 12.57 -22.53
N ALA A 254 -31.22 12.75 -22.99
CA ALA A 254 -30.88 13.71 -24.03
C ALA A 254 -31.43 13.26 -25.39
N LEU A 255 -31.92 14.22 -26.22
CA LEU A 255 -32.24 13.94 -27.61
C LEU A 255 -30.94 13.66 -28.36
N ALA A 256 -30.76 12.45 -28.85
CA ALA A 256 -29.54 12.03 -29.50
C ALA A 256 -29.79 11.40 -30.86
N LEU A 257 -28.87 11.66 -31.77
CA LEU A 257 -28.83 11.06 -33.12
C LEU A 257 -27.55 10.24 -33.29
N PRO A 258 -27.57 9.18 -34.09
CA PRO A 258 -26.34 8.50 -34.49
C PRO A 258 -25.35 9.49 -35.09
N SER A 259 -24.07 9.42 -34.71
CA SER A 259 -23.01 10.33 -35.17
C SER A 259 -22.91 10.38 -36.70
N ARG A 260 -23.23 9.27 -37.40
CA ARG A 260 -23.28 9.16 -38.85
C ARG A 260 -24.38 10.01 -39.52
N ALA A 261 -25.43 10.39 -38.77
CA ALA A 261 -26.52 11.23 -39.27
C ALA A 261 -26.18 12.72 -39.26
N VAL A 262 -25.21 13.11 -38.43
CA VAL A 262 -24.78 14.52 -38.32
C VAL A 262 -23.69 14.82 -39.33
N ARG A 263 -23.92 15.83 -40.17
CA ARG A 263 -22.98 16.31 -41.16
C ARG A 263 -22.45 17.69 -40.81
N TRP A 264 -21.23 17.99 -41.24
CA TRP A 264 -20.57 19.25 -40.96
C TRP A 264 -20.25 19.98 -42.24
N GLN A 265 -20.58 21.26 -42.32
CA GLN A 265 -20.20 22.14 -43.43
C GLN A 265 -19.71 23.46 -42.86
N SER A 266 -18.51 23.87 -43.19
CA SER A 266 -17.88 25.11 -42.70
C SER A 266 -17.96 25.25 -41.18
N GLY A 267 -17.74 24.14 -40.41
CA GLY A 267 -17.78 24.13 -38.96
C GLY A 267 -19.18 24.12 -38.33
N ARG A 268 -20.25 24.11 -39.12
CA ARG A 268 -21.65 24.10 -38.62
C ARG A 268 -22.27 22.74 -38.82
N PRO A 269 -22.82 22.09 -37.74
CA PRO A 269 -23.50 20.82 -37.85
C PRO A 269 -24.91 20.98 -38.42
N TYR A 270 -25.33 20.01 -39.24
CA TYR A 270 -26.67 19.90 -39.80
C TYR A 270 -27.07 18.45 -39.98
N VAL A 271 -28.35 18.21 -40.12
CA VAL A 271 -28.94 16.90 -40.45
C VAL A 271 -29.93 17.07 -41.58
N PHE A 272 -30.30 15.95 -42.21
CA PHE A 272 -31.46 15.89 -43.08
C PHE A 272 -32.65 15.31 -42.32
N ALA A 273 -33.71 16.06 -42.17
CA ALA A 273 -34.95 15.63 -41.53
C ALA A 273 -36.08 15.54 -42.58
N GLN A 274 -37.02 14.61 -42.36
CA GLN A 274 -38.18 14.47 -43.25
C GLN A 274 -39.29 15.39 -42.77
N ARG A 275 -39.52 16.50 -43.46
CA ARG A 275 -40.57 17.46 -43.16
C ARG A 275 -41.44 17.71 -44.40
N GLY A 276 -42.77 17.70 -44.24
CA GLY A 276 -43.71 18.01 -45.33
C GLY A 276 -43.60 17.11 -46.57
N GLY A 277 -43.13 15.86 -46.41
CA GLY A 277 -42.99 14.91 -47.51
C GLY A 277 -41.67 15.00 -48.30
N GLY A 278 -40.73 15.88 -47.91
CA GLY A 278 -39.40 16.04 -48.48
C GLY A 278 -38.26 15.96 -47.46
N MET A 279 -37.03 15.78 -47.95
CA MET A 279 -35.82 15.85 -47.15
C MET A 279 -35.39 17.31 -47.03
N GLU A 280 -35.43 17.86 -45.82
CA GLU A 280 -35.01 19.23 -45.51
C GLU A 280 -33.66 19.22 -44.79
N ARG A 281 -32.79 20.15 -45.15
CA ARG A 281 -31.55 20.40 -44.42
C ARG A 281 -31.82 21.27 -43.19
N VAL A 282 -31.70 20.70 -42.01
CA VAL A 282 -31.96 21.39 -40.74
C VAL A 282 -30.65 21.69 -40.02
N PRO A 283 -30.28 22.94 -39.75
CA PRO A 283 -29.17 23.29 -38.93
C PRO A 283 -29.46 22.88 -37.48
N ILE A 284 -28.49 22.33 -36.78
CA ILE A 284 -28.62 21.87 -35.41
C ILE A 284 -27.57 22.49 -34.50
N THR A 285 -27.85 22.52 -33.22
CA THR A 285 -26.86 22.78 -32.18
C THR A 285 -26.51 21.43 -31.55
N ALA A 286 -25.28 20.97 -31.79
CA ALA A 286 -24.76 19.73 -31.22
C ALA A 286 -24.22 19.96 -29.80
N GLY A 287 -24.49 19.02 -28.91
CA GLY A 287 -23.98 19.01 -27.53
C GLY A 287 -22.90 17.94 -27.35
N ILE A 288 -23.06 17.13 -26.31
CA ILE A 288 -22.15 16.04 -25.96
C ILE A 288 -22.14 15.02 -27.10
N ARG A 289 -20.95 14.52 -27.41
CA ARG A 289 -20.75 13.45 -28.37
C ARG A 289 -20.08 12.26 -27.70
N ASP A 290 -20.65 11.08 -27.88
CA ASP A 290 -20.01 9.81 -27.60
C ASP A 290 -19.52 9.11 -28.86
N GLU A 291 -19.12 7.85 -28.80
CA GLU A 291 -18.61 7.07 -29.91
C GLU A 291 -19.66 6.87 -31.02
N SER A 292 -20.93 6.77 -30.65
CA SER A 292 -22.02 6.35 -31.52
C SER A 292 -23.06 7.44 -31.78
N TYR A 293 -23.20 8.37 -30.84
CA TYR A 293 -24.28 9.36 -30.85
C TYR A 293 -23.79 10.78 -30.58
N VAL A 294 -24.59 11.74 -31.03
CA VAL A 294 -24.42 13.18 -30.77
C VAL A 294 -25.69 13.71 -30.12
N GLU A 295 -25.58 14.42 -29.01
CA GLU A 295 -26.67 15.15 -28.37
C GLU A 295 -27.11 16.32 -29.29
N ILE A 296 -28.40 16.49 -29.39
CA ILE A 296 -29.02 17.60 -30.11
C ILE A 296 -29.65 18.53 -29.08
N ILE A 297 -29.01 19.72 -28.89
CA ILE A 297 -29.52 20.74 -27.96
C ILE A 297 -30.66 21.55 -28.59
N ALA A 298 -30.56 21.83 -29.89
CA ALA A 298 -31.57 22.61 -30.61
C ALA A 298 -31.58 22.24 -32.10
N GLY A 299 -32.69 22.53 -32.81
CA GLY A 299 -32.88 22.34 -34.25
C GLY A 299 -33.79 21.20 -34.61
N LEU A 300 -33.98 20.20 -33.72
CA LEU A 300 -34.86 19.05 -33.93
C LEU A 300 -35.79 18.83 -32.75
N ARG A 301 -36.92 18.19 -33.04
CA ARG A 301 -37.83 17.63 -32.03
C ARG A 301 -37.83 16.11 -32.12
N GLU A 302 -38.30 15.48 -31.06
CA GLU A 302 -38.46 14.03 -31.07
C GLU A 302 -39.52 13.64 -32.08
N GLY A 303 -39.16 12.75 -33.04
CA GLY A 303 -40.01 12.34 -34.15
C GLY A 303 -39.70 12.98 -35.51
N ASP A 304 -38.84 14.00 -35.56
CA ASP A 304 -38.40 14.64 -36.85
C ASP A 304 -37.57 13.69 -37.69
#